data_00e99f0a6489713840fd97c47c596452
#
_entry.id   00e99f0a6489713840fd97c47c596452
#
_cell.length_a   1.000
_cell.length_b   1.000
_cell.length_c   1.000
_cell.angle_alpha   90.00
_cell.angle_beta   90.00
_cell.angle_gamma   90.00
#
_symmetry.space_group_name_H-M   'P 1'
#
loop_
_entity.id
_entity.type
_entity.pdbx_description
1 polymer ?
#
loop_
_entity_poly.entity_id
_entity_poly.type
_entity_poly.pdbx_seq_one_letter_code
_entity_poly.pdbx_strand_id
1 'polypeptide(L)'
;SDLAFRKLKNPILEDFNRNIHTVLPSGETIEIPCQSVSGTFSDEKIEVSATVIKDGGDDPDVTSGLPIVTTLTLNLAEAKQANNAPVQTPETWEFVFHGGPGVGTVTLPGLGLEVGGPAINATPRQMIIDNLRNCIRYYYRYLPNAPIHVTISVPGGEEVAARTFNPRLGVVGGISIIGTSGIVKPFSSEAFVRSIRKEMEVARATGACRIVINSGAKS
;
A
#
# COMPACT_ATOMS: atom_id res chain seq x y z
N SER A 1 16.73 -12.32 25.34
CA SER A 1 15.70 -11.50 24.64
C SER A 1 16.02 -10.00 24.68
N ASP A 2 16.57 -9.50 25.79
CA ASP A 2 16.84 -8.06 26.01
C ASP A 2 18.00 -7.53 25.14
N LEU A 3 18.96 -8.39 24.79
CA LEU A 3 20.13 -7.99 23.98
C LEU A 3 19.80 -7.84 22.48
N ALA A 4 18.87 -8.64 21.97
CA ALA A 4 18.40 -8.54 20.57
C ALA A 4 17.56 -7.26 20.40
N PHE A 5 16.72 -6.93 21.39
CA PHE A 5 15.90 -5.72 21.40
C PHE A 5 16.74 -4.43 21.51
N ARG A 6 17.84 -4.48 22.30
CA ARG A 6 18.79 -3.36 22.42
C ARG A 6 19.61 -3.11 21.16
N LYS A 7 19.88 -4.16 20.35
CA LYS A 7 20.53 -4.03 19.04
C LYS A 7 19.61 -3.42 17.97
N LEU A 8 18.30 -3.54 18.11
CA LEU A 8 17.33 -2.87 17.23
C LEU A 8 17.17 -1.38 17.57
N LYS A 9 17.66 -0.94 18.74
CA LYS A 9 17.40 0.42 19.27
C LYS A 9 18.21 1.54 18.62
N ASN A 10 19.21 1.32 17.75
CA ASN A 10 19.89 2.49 17.17
C ASN A 10 20.82 2.38 15.94
N PRO A 11 21.36 1.30 15.42
CA PRO A 11 22.34 1.47 14.33
C PRO A 11 21.78 1.30 12.90
N ILE A 12 20.53 0.85 12.73
CA ILE A 12 20.03 0.48 11.38
C ILE A 12 19.57 1.71 10.58
N LEU A 13 19.21 2.81 11.22
CA LEU A 13 18.65 3.98 10.53
C LEU A 13 19.73 4.98 10.07
N GLU A 14 20.93 4.96 10.67
CA GLU A 14 22.02 5.90 10.33
C GLU A 14 22.80 5.46 9.06
N ASP A 15 22.90 4.16 8.79
CA ASP A 15 23.57 3.59 7.61
C ASP A 15 22.60 3.13 6.50
N PHE A 16 21.40 3.70 6.46
CA PHE A 16 20.40 3.29 5.49
C PHE A 16 20.83 3.66 4.06
N ASN A 17 21.12 2.65 3.26
CA ASN A 17 21.30 2.84 1.82
C ASN A 17 20.00 3.41 1.24
N ARG A 18 20.06 4.60 0.64
CA ARG A 18 18.90 5.33 0.12
C ARG A 18 18.16 4.62 -1.02
N ASN A 19 18.70 3.52 -1.51
CA ASN A 19 18.11 2.74 -2.59
C ASN A 19 17.57 1.41 -2.05
N ILE A 20 16.33 1.12 -2.38
CA ILE A 20 15.62 -0.10 -1.97
C ILE A 20 15.50 -1.01 -3.19
N HIS A 21 15.95 -2.25 -3.04
CA HIS A 21 15.68 -3.29 -4.02
C HIS A 21 14.32 -3.91 -3.75
N THR A 22 13.45 -3.92 -4.76
CA THR A 22 12.12 -4.52 -4.68
C THR A 22 11.88 -5.46 -5.85
N VAL A 23 11.15 -6.54 -5.60
CA VAL A 23 10.77 -7.51 -6.63
C VAL A 23 9.36 -7.19 -7.13
N LEU A 24 9.24 -6.98 -8.43
CA LEU A 24 7.97 -6.76 -9.12
C LEU A 24 7.20 -8.07 -9.30
N PRO A 25 5.88 -8.03 -9.61
CA PRO A 25 5.10 -9.21 -9.96
C PRO A 25 5.65 -10.00 -11.15
N SER A 26 6.42 -9.35 -12.03
CA SER A 26 7.14 -10.00 -13.14
C SER A 26 8.33 -10.87 -12.69
N GLY A 27 8.75 -10.76 -11.42
CA GLY A 27 9.99 -11.36 -10.91
C GLY A 27 11.23 -10.48 -11.14
N GLU A 28 11.11 -9.37 -11.84
CA GLU A 28 12.18 -8.40 -12.04
C GLU A 28 12.49 -7.66 -10.75
N THR A 29 13.77 -7.44 -10.47
CA THR A 29 14.21 -6.62 -9.34
C THR A 29 14.52 -5.23 -9.85
N ILE A 30 13.92 -4.23 -9.22
CA ILE A 30 14.19 -2.82 -9.47
C ILE A 30 14.77 -2.15 -8.24
N GLU A 31 15.46 -1.05 -8.45
CA GLU A 31 16.01 -0.19 -7.42
C GLU A 31 15.20 1.10 -7.35
N ILE A 32 14.72 1.43 -6.14
CA ILE A 32 13.87 2.60 -5.93
C ILE A 32 14.57 3.51 -4.90
N PRO A 33 14.78 4.81 -5.21
CA PRO A 33 15.32 5.74 -4.24
C PRO A 33 14.32 5.95 -3.09
N CYS A 34 14.79 5.71 -1.86
CA CYS A 34 14.04 6.02 -0.66
C CYS A 34 14.42 7.41 -0.16
N GLN A 35 13.44 8.29 0.02
CA GLN A 35 13.67 9.67 0.44
C GLN A 35 14.01 9.76 1.93
N SER A 36 13.32 9.01 2.76
CA SER A 36 13.52 9.01 4.20
C SER A 36 13.07 7.70 4.84
N VAL A 37 13.71 7.36 5.94
CA VAL A 37 13.29 6.29 6.85
C VAL A 37 13.30 6.85 8.26
N SER A 38 12.30 6.51 9.05
CA SER A 38 12.23 6.85 10.47
C SER A 38 11.70 5.66 11.26
N GLY A 39 12.02 5.60 12.56
CA GLY A 39 11.53 4.52 13.41
C GLY A 39 11.38 4.98 14.85
N THR A 40 10.35 4.46 15.50
CA THR A 40 10.09 4.63 16.93
C THR A 40 9.99 3.26 17.57
N PHE A 41 10.75 3.09 18.66
CA PHE A 41 10.83 1.84 19.41
C PHE A 41 10.45 2.12 20.86
N SER A 42 9.38 1.52 21.33
CA SER A 42 8.90 1.63 22.70
C SER A 42 8.61 0.25 23.29
N ASP A 43 8.25 0.20 24.56
CA ASP A 43 7.84 -1.06 25.23
C ASP A 43 6.42 -1.50 24.81
N GLU A 44 5.69 -0.67 24.08
CA GLU A 44 4.33 -0.94 23.61
C GLU A 44 4.28 -1.26 22.12
N LYS A 45 5.11 -0.61 21.32
CA LYS A 45 5.11 -0.79 19.86
C LYS A 45 6.47 -0.56 19.21
N ILE A 46 6.68 -1.21 18.08
CA ILE A 46 7.73 -0.92 17.13
C ILE A 46 7.04 -0.32 15.90
N GLU A 47 7.51 0.84 15.45
CA GLU A 47 6.97 1.52 14.29
C GLU A 47 8.11 2.00 13.39
N VAL A 48 8.06 1.67 12.12
CA VAL A 48 9.05 2.10 11.12
C VAL A 48 8.32 2.65 9.90
N SER A 49 8.71 3.82 9.45
CA SER A 49 8.15 4.47 8.26
C SER A 49 9.21 4.71 7.22
N ALA A 50 8.86 4.48 5.95
CA ALA A 50 9.69 4.80 4.80
C ALA A 50 8.88 5.64 3.80
N THR A 51 9.56 6.60 3.16
CA THR A 51 8.95 7.49 2.16
C THR A 51 9.64 7.34 0.82
N VAL A 52 8.83 7.14 -0.22
CA VAL A 52 9.26 7.14 -1.62
C VAL A 52 8.46 8.20 -2.37
N ILE A 53 9.09 8.95 -3.26
CA ILE A 53 8.37 9.85 -4.15
C ILE A 53 7.87 9.08 -5.36
N LYS A 54 6.57 9.18 -5.65
CA LYS A 54 6.00 8.53 -6.82
C LYS A 54 6.56 9.15 -8.09
N ASP A 55 7.15 8.33 -8.92
CA ASP A 55 7.59 8.70 -10.26
C ASP A 55 6.56 8.19 -11.29
N GLY A 56 5.91 9.11 -11.98
CA GLY A 56 4.96 8.81 -13.05
C GLY A 56 5.64 8.67 -14.43
N GLY A 57 6.96 8.92 -14.52
CA GLY A 57 7.64 8.99 -15.81
C GLY A 57 6.99 10.02 -16.73
N ASP A 58 6.80 9.66 -18.00
CA ASP A 58 6.16 10.50 -19.03
C ASP A 58 4.61 10.44 -18.99
N ASP A 59 4.02 9.72 -18.05
CA ASP A 59 2.56 9.66 -17.90
C ASP A 59 2.03 10.94 -17.25
N PRO A 60 0.98 11.59 -17.80
CA PRO A 60 0.38 12.78 -17.21
C PRO A 60 -0.45 12.45 -15.95
N ASP A 61 0.11 11.64 -15.06
CA ASP A 61 -0.53 11.23 -13.82
C ASP A 61 -0.48 12.35 -12.77
N VAL A 62 -1.64 12.84 -12.36
CA VAL A 62 -1.79 13.91 -11.36
C VAL A 62 -1.22 13.53 -9.99
N THR A 63 -0.93 12.27 -9.76
CA THR A 63 -0.33 11.75 -8.51
C THR A 63 1.19 11.64 -8.59
N SER A 64 1.82 11.96 -9.74
CA SER A 64 3.28 12.01 -9.86
C SER A 64 3.86 13.09 -8.93
N GLY A 65 4.98 12.79 -8.30
CA GLY A 65 5.62 13.68 -7.33
C GLY A 65 5.06 13.61 -5.91
N LEU A 66 3.94 12.89 -5.67
CA LEU A 66 3.42 12.72 -4.31
C LEU A 66 4.29 11.76 -3.50
N PRO A 67 4.49 12.07 -2.20
CA PRO A 67 5.14 11.14 -1.28
C PRO A 67 4.22 9.95 -0.98
N ILE A 68 4.75 8.75 -1.13
CA ILE A 68 4.12 7.51 -0.67
C ILE A 68 4.84 7.10 0.61
N VAL A 69 4.12 7.13 1.72
CA VAL A 69 4.64 6.78 3.04
C VAL A 69 4.08 5.42 3.43
N THR A 70 4.95 4.46 3.69
CA THR A 70 4.55 3.17 4.26
C THR A 70 5.04 3.09 5.69
N THR A 71 4.13 2.84 6.62
CA THR A 71 4.44 2.64 8.04
C THR A 71 4.13 1.19 8.41
N LEU A 72 5.13 0.51 8.95
CA LEU A 72 4.99 -0.82 9.54
C LEU A 72 4.91 -0.68 11.05
N THR A 73 3.89 -1.26 11.66
CA THR A 73 3.70 -1.24 13.11
C THR A 73 3.55 -2.66 13.65
N LEU A 74 4.35 -3.02 14.66
CA LEU A 74 4.16 -4.20 15.49
C LEU A 74 3.71 -3.75 16.88
N ASN A 75 2.56 -4.23 17.29
CA ASN A 75 2.01 -3.97 18.61
C ASN A 75 2.51 -5.02 19.60
N LEU A 76 3.32 -4.62 20.56
CA LEU A 76 3.93 -5.54 21.52
C LEU A 76 2.95 -6.04 22.59
N ALA A 77 1.82 -5.35 22.79
CA ALA A 77 0.75 -5.83 23.66
C ALA A 77 0.05 -7.06 23.03
N GLU A 78 -0.18 -7.03 21.70
CA GLU A 78 -0.72 -8.18 20.96
C GLU A 78 0.25 -9.37 21.01
N ALA A 79 1.56 -9.11 20.86
CA ALA A 79 2.60 -10.14 20.96
C ALA A 79 2.63 -10.81 22.33
N LYS A 80 2.42 -10.04 23.41
CA LYS A 80 2.35 -10.58 24.78
C LYS A 80 1.13 -11.46 25.00
N GLN A 81 -0.01 -11.14 24.39
CA GLN A 81 -1.22 -11.94 24.43
C GLN A 81 -1.09 -13.24 23.64
N ALA A 82 -0.27 -13.25 22.60
CA ALA A 82 0.00 -14.40 21.74
C ALA A 82 1.04 -15.40 22.32
N ASN A 83 1.42 -15.30 23.60
CA ASN A 83 2.47 -16.13 24.21
C ASN A 83 2.24 -17.66 24.11
N ASN A 84 1.00 -18.11 23.88
CA ASN A 84 0.63 -19.51 23.66
C ASN A 84 0.24 -19.81 22.20
N ALA A 85 0.31 -18.83 21.29
CA ALA A 85 0.03 -19.05 19.89
C ALA A 85 1.22 -19.74 19.21
N PRO A 86 0.99 -20.55 18.15
CA PRO A 86 2.07 -21.09 17.35
C PRO A 86 3.00 -19.96 16.83
N VAL A 87 4.29 -20.21 16.85
CA VAL A 87 5.27 -19.25 16.31
C VAL A 87 4.95 -19.05 14.83
N GLN A 88 4.73 -17.81 14.44
CA GLN A 88 4.52 -17.46 13.03
C GLN A 88 5.78 -17.74 12.23
N THR A 89 5.60 -18.30 11.03
CA THR A 89 6.66 -18.42 10.03
C THR A 89 6.51 -17.29 9.00
N PRO A 90 7.52 -17.01 8.18
CA PRO A 90 7.37 -16.00 7.12
C PRO A 90 6.13 -16.22 6.23
N GLU A 91 5.74 -17.48 6.01
CA GLU A 91 4.60 -17.88 5.19
C GLU A 91 3.25 -17.66 5.89
N THR A 92 3.20 -17.82 7.21
CA THR A 92 1.97 -17.69 8.03
C THR A 92 1.84 -16.34 8.70
N TRP A 93 2.83 -15.43 8.52
CA TRP A 93 2.78 -14.10 9.14
C TRP A 93 1.58 -13.30 8.67
N GLU A 94 0.84 -12.75 9.61
CA GLU A 94 -0.34 -11.96 9.34
C GLU A 94 0.01 -10.50 9.03
N PHE A 95 -0.62 -9.96 7.99
CA PHE A 95 -0.47 -8.57 7.57
C PHE A 95 -1.83 -7.89 7.54
N VAL A 96 -1.97 -6.79 8.26
CA VAL A 96 -3.21 -6.00 8.33
C VAL A 96 -2.99 -4.66 7.64
N PHE A 97 -3.78 -4.37 6.60
CA PHE A 97 -3.62 -3.16 5.80
C PHE A 97 -4.55 -2.03 6.24
N HIS A 98 -4.00 -0.84 6.37
CA HIS A 98 -4.71 0.40 6.73
C HIS A 98 -4.45 1.49 5.69
N GLY A 99 -5.46 2.33 5.45
CA GLY A 99 -5.31 3.60 4.75
C GLY A 99 -5.03 4.71 5.76
N GLY A 100 -3.90 5.39 5.59
CA GLY A 100 -3.60 6.63 6.29
C GLY A 100 -4.04 7.86 5.49
N PRO A 101 -3.65 9.07 5.91
CA PRO A 101 -3.99 10.32 5.23
C PRO A 101 -3.71 10.27 3.72
N GLY A 102 -4.68 10.71 2.90
CA GLY A 102 -4.59 10.76 1.45
C GLY A 102 -4.82 9.42 0.73
N VAL A 103 -5.04 8.31 1.45
CA VAL A 103 -5.56 7.06 0.87
C VAL A 103 -7.07 7.03 1.06
N GLY A 104 -7.80 6.83 -0.02
CA GLY A 104 -9.26 6.87 -0.01
C GLY A 104 -9.90 5.65 0.65
N THR A 105 -11.13 5.85 1.12
CA THR A 105 -11.99 4.81 1.65
C THR A 105 -13.01 4.40 0.60
N VAL A 106 -13.24 3.11 0.45
CA VAL A 106 -14.23 2.54 -0.46
C VAL A 106 -15.64 2.72 0.14
N THR A 107 -16.53 3.41 -0.58
CA THR A 107 -17.92 3.65 -0.13
C THR A 107 -18.97 2.94 -0.95
N LEU A 108 -18.61 2.45 -2.15
CA LEU A 108 -19.51 1.73 -3.06
C LEU A 108 -19.01 0.32 -3.36
N PRO A 109 -19.92 -0.66 -3.54
CA PRO A 109 -19.56 -2.00 -3.98
C PRO A 109 -19.14 -2.00 -5.47
N GLY A 110 -18.48 -3.07 -5.92
CA GLY A 110 -18.12 -3.28 -7.33
C GLY A 110 -16.64 -3.13 -7.65
N LEU A 111 -15.84 -2.56 -6.73
CA LEU A 111 -14.38 -2.45 -6.91
C LEU A 111 -13.61 -3.74 -6.62
N GLY A 112 -14.27 -4.76 -6.06
CA GLY A 112 -13.59 -5.95 -5.54
C GLY A 112 -12.82 -5.68 -4.25
N LEU A 113 -13.17 -4.59 -3.55
CA LEU A 113 -12.65 -4.18 -2.26
C LEU A 113 -13.79 -4.12 -1.24
N GLU A 114 -13.45 -4.26 0.03
CA GLU A 114 -14.41 -4.16 1.12
C GLU A 114 -14.93 -2.71 1.27
N VAL A 115 -16.25 -2.57 1.35
CA VAL A 115 -16.87 -1.26 1.63
C VAL A 115 -16.54 -0.85 3.08
N GLY A 116 -16.08 0.37 3.25
CA GLY A 116 -15.53 0.88 4.51
C GLY A 116 -14.02 0.65 4.65
N GLY A 117 -13.44 -0.20 3.82
CA GLY A 117 -12.01 -0.48 3.84
C GLY A 117 -11.17 0.51 3.01
N PRO A 118 -9.83 0.47 3.16
CA PRO A 118 -8.94 1.32 2.39
C PRO A 118 -8.89 0.92 0.92
N ALA A 119 -8.83 1.92 0.05
CA ALA A 119 -8.75 1.74 -1.40
C ALA A 119 -7.35 1.24 -1.85
N ILE A 120 -6.95 0.07 -1.35
CA ILE A 120 -5.69 -0.62 -1.66
C ILE A 120 -6.03 -1.95 -2.32
N ASN A 121 -5.72 -2.09 -3.61
CA ASN A 121 -6.07 -3.26 -4.40
C ASN A 121 -5.29 -4.52 -3.95
N ALA A 122 -5.77 -5.69 -4.36
CA ALA A 122 -5.16 -6.97 -4.00
C ALA A 122 -3.71 -7.08 -4.51
N THR A 123 -3.43 -6.65 -5.74
CA THR A 123 -2.09 -6.73 -6.34
C THR A 123 -1.02 -5.98 -5.52
N PRO A 124 -1.17 -4.68 -5.19
CA PRO A 124 -0.19 -4.00 -4.34
C PRO A 124 -0.09 -4.60 -2.93
N ARG A 125 -1.20 -5.08 -2.34
CA ARG A 125 -1.13 -5.79 -1.06
C ARG A 125 -0.24 -7.04 -1.18
N GLN A 126 -0.44 -7.85 -2.22
CA GLN A 126 0.36 -9.05 -2.43
C GLN A 126 1.84 -8.73 -2.68
N MET A 127 2.15 -7.70 -3.49
CA MET A 127 3.53 -7.25 -3.71
C MET A 127 4.22 -6.87 -2.39
N ILE A 128 3.53 -6.12 -1.53
CA ILE A 128 4.05 -5.71 -0.23
C ILE A 128 4.29 -6.94 0.64
N ILE A 129 3.32 -7.85 0.73
CA ILE A 129 3.41 -9.09 1.50
C ILE A 129 4.62 -9.93 1.05
N ASP A 130 4.79 -10.14 -0.25
CA ASP A 130 5.87 -10.97 -0.78
C ASP A 130 7.25 -10.38 -0.49
N ASN A 131 7.41 -9.06 -0.66
CA ASN A 131 8.64 -8.38 -0.32
C ASN A 131 8.92 -8.40 1.20
N LEU A 132 7.91 -8.16 2.04
CA LEU A 132 8.04 -8.24 3.49
C LEU A 132 8.37 -9.67 3.95
N ARG A 133 7.74 -10.68 3.39
CA ARG A 133 8.06 -12.09 3.69
C ARG A 133 9.51 -12.42 3.36
N ASN A 134 10.02 -11.94 2.24
CA ASN A 134 11.42 -12.12 1.89
C ASN A 134 12.36 -11.49 2.94
N CYS A 135 12.05 -10.30 3.42
CA CYS A 135 12.81 -9.67 4.52
C CYS A 135 12.66 -10.44 5.84
N ILE A 136 11.44 -10.82 6.20
CA ILE A 136 11.14 -11.54 7.44
C ILE A 136 11.87 -12.89 7.51
N ARG A 137 12.05 -13.61 6.41
CA ARG A 137 12.77 -14.90 6.36
C ARG A 137 14.13 -14.85 7.05
N TYR A 138 14.82 -13.74 7.00
CA TYR A 138 16.13 -13.56 7.64
C TYR A 138 16.04 -13.22 9.12
N TYR A 139 14.95 -12.57 9.57
CA TYR A 139 14.86 -11.94 10.89
C TYR A 139 13.69 -12.44 11.76
N TYR A 140 12.79 -13.31 11.24
CA TYR A 140 11.54 -13.68 11.93
C TYR A 140 11.72 -14.22 13.35
N ARG A 141 12.83 -14.91 13.63
CA ARG A 141 13.14 -15.47 14.95
C ARG A 141 13.37 -14.40 16.02
N TYR A 142 13.58 -13.17 15.60
CA TYR A 142 13.85 -12.02 16.47
C TYR A 142 12.64 -11.07 16.54
N LEU A 143 11.64 -11.28 15.71
CA LEU A 143 10.43 -10.47 15.70
C LEU A 143 9.42 -10.99 16.72
N PRO A 144 8.68 -10.10 17.40
CA PRO A 144 7.55 -10.48 18.25
C PRO A 144 6.48 -11.21 17.44
N ASN A 145 5.83 -12.21 18.05
CA ASN A 145 4.76 -12.96 17.41
C ASN A 145 3.44 -12.15 17.43
N ALA A 146 3.33 -11.18 16.52
CA ALA A 146 2.18 -10.31 16.37
C ALA A 146 1.92 -10.01 14.89
N PRO A 147 0.69 -9.63 14.51
CA PRO A 147 0.41 -9.12 13.16
C PRO A 147 1.27 -7.91 12.84
N ILE A 148 1.67 -7.78 11.58
CA ILE A 148 2.31 -6.58 11.06
C ILE A 148 1.22 -5.69 10.46
N HIS A 149 0.99 -4.53 11.08
CA HIS A 149 0.10 -3.52 10.53
C HIS A 149 0.85 -2.69 9.49
N VAL A 150 0.30 -2.63 8.28
CA VAL A 150 0.86 -1.90 7.14
C VAL A 150 -0.06 -0.72 6.84
N THR A 151 0.38 0.48 7.17
CA THR A 151 -0.36 1.70 6.87
C THR A 151 0.27 2.39 5.66
N ILE A 152 -0.52 2.66 4.63
CA ILE A 152 -0.09 3.44 3.47
C ILE A 152 -0.73 4.82 3.55
N SER A 153 0.10 5.87 3.46
CA SER A 153 -0.33 7.26 3.43
C SER A 153 0.20 7.95 2.19
N VAL A 154 -0.56 8.90 1.69
CA VAL A 154 -0.18 9.73 0.54
C VAL A 154 -0.49 11.20 0.86
N PRO A 155 0.38 11.87 1.62
CA PRO A 155 0.19 13.29 1.91
C PRO A 155 -0.09 14.10 0.64
N GLY A 156 -1.16 14.91 0.63
CA GLY A 156 -1.65 15.61 -0.57
C GLY A 156 -2.58 14.77 -1.47
N GLY A 157 -2.77 13.47 -1.17
CA GLY A 157 -3.63 12.58 -1.95
C GLY A 157 -5.11 12.99 -1.96
N GLU A 158 -5.60 13.61 -0.89
CA GLU A 158 -6.97 14.12 -0.81
C GLU A 158 -7.24 15.21 -1.85
N GLU A 159 -6.32 16.16 -2.00
CA GLU A 159 -6.44 17.28 -2.92
C GLU A 159 -6.45 16.83 -4.39
N VAL A 160 -5.59 15.88 -4.73
CA VAL A 160 -5.50 15.37 -6.10
C VAL A 160 -6.60 14.37 -6.44
N ALA A 161 -7.19 13.71 -5.46
CA ALA A 161 -8.24 12.70 -5.67
C ALA A 161 -9.43 13.24 -6.46
N ALA A 162 -9.80 14.51 -6.25
CA ALA A 162 -10.88 15.15 -6.99
C ALA A 162 -10.63 15.23 -8.51
N ARG A 163 -9.37 15.17 -8.96
CA ARG A 163 -8.97 15.18 -10.37
C ARG A 163 -8.79 13.79 -10.97
N THR A 164 -9.09 12.74 -10.20
CA THR A 164 -9.02 11.35 -10.61
C THR A 164 -10.42 10.78 -10.85
N PHE A 165 -10.49 9.51 -11.27
CA PHE A 165 -11.75 8.77 -11.37
C PHE A 165 -12.29 8.29 -10.00
N ASN A 166 -11.53 8.45 -8.92
CA ASN A 166 -11.89 7.93 -7.60
C ASN A 166 -13.29 8.33 -7.10
N PRO A 167 -13.73 9.61 -7.20
CA PRO A 167 -15.07 9.99 -6.76
C PRO A 167 -16.19 9.23 -7.48
N ARG A 168 -16.04 8.97 -8.79
CA ARG A 168 -17.00 8.22 -9.59
C ARG A 168 -17.07 6.74 -9.21
N LEU A 169 -15.97 6.22 -8.69
CA LEU A 169 -15.84 4.83 -8.23
C LEU A 169 -16.26 4.66 -6.76
N GLY A 170 -16.68 5.74 -6.10
CA GLY A 170 -17.02 5.71 -4.68
C GLY A 170 -15.81 5.57 -3.77
N VAL A 171 -14.65 6.06 -4.20
CA VAL A 171 -13.46 6.20 -3.35
C VAL A 171 -13.38 7.64 -2.85
N VAL A 172 -13.49 7.82 -1.55
CA VAL A 172 -13.62 9.13 -0.89
C VAL A 172 -12.45 9.38 0.06
N GLY A 173 -12.04 10.66 0.18
CA GLY A 173 -11.01 11.09 1.14
C GLY A 173 -9.57 10.83 0.70
N GLY A 174 -9.33 10.40 -0.54
CA GLY A 174 -7.97 10.20 -1.05
C GLY A 174 -7.91 9.43 -2.35
N ILE A 175 -6.70 9.08 -2.74
CA ILE A 175 -6.43 8.28 -3.94
C ILE A 175 -6.53 6.77 -3.65
N SER A 176 -6.65 5.98 -4.71
CA SER A 176 -6.55 4.51 -4.63
C SER A 176 -5.15 4.02 -4.97
N ILE A 177 -4.70 2.98 -4.27
CA ILE A 177 -3.45 2.28 -4.54
C ILE A 177 -3.77 1.08 -5.43
N ILE A 178 -3.55 1.24 -6.73
CA ILE A 178 -3.99 0.27 -7.74
C ILE A 178 -2.91 -0.76 -8.07
N GLY A 179 -1.69 -0.31 -8.40
CA GLY A 179 -0.45 -1.07 -8.63
C GLY A 179 -0.65 -2.44 -9.30
N THR A 180 -0.78 -2.49 -10.63
CA THR A 180 -0.96 -3.77 -11.33
C THR A 180 0.34 -4.46 -11.69
N SER A 181 1.37 -3.69 -12.05
CA SER A 181 2.69 -4.20 -12.45
C SER A 181 3.84 -3.62 -11.62
N GLY A 182 3.57 -2.57 -10.83
CA GLY A 182 4.60 -1.78 -10.14
C GLY A 182 5.32 -0.77 -11.04
N ILE A 183 5.09 -0.82 -12.36
CA ILE A 183 5.64 0.10 -13.35
C ILE A 183 4.51 0.89 -14.01
N VAL A 184 4.66 2.20 -14.09
CA VAL A 184 3.75 3.07 -14.84
C VAL A 184 4.03 2.89 -16.34
N LYS A 185 2.96 2.62 -17.11
CA LYS A 185 3.02 2.59 -18.58
C LYS A 185 2.23 3.77 -19.10
N PRO A 186 2.89 4.82 -19.63
CA PRO A 186 2.21 6.00 -20.12
C PRO A 186 1.31 5.65 -21.32
N PHE A 187 0.20 6.36 -21.44
CA PHE A 187 -0.75 6.24 -22.56
C PHE A 187 -1.29 4.81 -22.81
N SER A 188 -1.44 4.01 -21.74
CA SER A 188 -1.94 2.64 -21.86
C SER A 188 -3.42 2.61 -22.21
N SER A 189 -3.77 2.23 -23.45
CA SER A 189 -5.16 1.97 -23.87
C SER A 189 -5.81 0.86 -23.04
N GLU A 190 -5.03 -0.12 -22.60
CA GLU A 190 -5.50 -1.18 -21.70
C GLU A 190 -5.91 -0.63 -20.33
N ALA A 191 -5.12 0.30 -19.75
CA ALA A 191 -5.48 0.97 -18.50
C ALA A 191 -6.77 1.79 -18.65
N PHE A 192 -6.94 2.47 -19.78
CA PHE A 192 -8.16 3.21 -20.11
C PHE A 192 -9.40 2.30 -20.19
N VAL A 193 -9.32 1.20 -20.93
CA VAL A 193 -10.43 0.22 -21.03
C VAL A 193 -10.73 -0.37 -19.65
N ARG A 194 -9.72 -0.63 -18.84
CA ARG A 194 -9.86 -1.14 -17.47
C ARG A 194 -10.59 -0.15 -16.56
N SER A 195 -10.34 1.15 -16.68
CA SER A 195 -11.04 2.19 -15.89
C SER A 195 -12.53 2.21 -16.24
N ILE A 196 -12.89 2.19 -17.54
CA ILE A 196 -14.29 2.12 -17.99
C ILE A 196 -14.96 0.87 -17.43
N ARG A 197 -14.30 -0.29 -17.51
CA ARG A 197 -14.84 -1.54 -16.99
C ARG A 197 -15.12 -1.45 -15.49
N LYS A 198 -14.25 -0.80 -14.72
CA LYS A 198 -14.45 -0.59 -13.28
C LYS A 198 -15.64 0.32 -12.99
N GLU A 199 -15.82 1.40 -13.74
CA GLU A 199 -17.04 2.23 -13.63
C GLU A 199 -18.31 1.42 -13.89
N MET A 200 -18.30 0.56 -14.90
CA MET A 200 -19.43 -0.32 -15.21
C MET A 200 -19.71 -1.33 -14.09
N GLU A 201 -18.67 -1.91 -13.48
CA GLU A 201 -18.80 -2.85 -12.37
C GLU A 201 -19.44 -2.15 -11.14
N VAL A 202 -19.01 -0.94 -10.80
CA VAL A 202 -19.59 -0.14 -9.72
C VAL A 202 -21.02 0.24 -10.03
N ALA A 203 -21.32 0.76 -11.23
CA ALA A 203 -22.66 1.12 -11.64
C ALA A 203 -23.62 -0.09 -11.55
N ARG A 204 -23.19 -1.25 -12.00
CA ARG A 204 -23.99 -2.49 -11.90
C ARG A 204 -24.21 -2.89 -10.44
N ALA A 205 -23.17 -2.85 -9.61
CA ALA A 205 -23.25 -3.22 -8.20
C ALA A 205 -24.15 -2.27 -7.38
N THR A 206 -24.30 -1.01 -7.83
CA THR A 206 -25.21 0.00 -7.24
C THR A 206 -26.61 0.00 -7.86
N GLY A 207 -26.95 -0.98 -8.73
CA GLY A 207 -28.29 -1.17 -9.26
C GLY A 207 -28.60 -0.50 -10.59
N ALA A 208 -27.60 0.00 -11.32
CA ALA A 208 -27.82 0.56 -12.65
C ALA A 208 -28.24 -0.52 -13.64
N CYS A 209 -29.40 -0.34 -14.26
CA CYS A 209 -29.93 -1.24 -15.30
C CYS A 209 -29.49 -0.84 -16.72
N ARG A 210 -28.96 0.36 -16.89
CA ARG A 210 -28.53 0.91 -18.17
C ARG A 210 -27.26 1.74 -18.01
N ILE A 211 -26.30 1.54 -18.90
CA ILE A 211 -25.07 2.32 -18.97
C ILE A 211 -24.98 2.92 -20.37
N VAL A 212 -24.67 4.20 -20.45
CA VAL A 212 -24.44 4.91 -21.70
C VAL A 212 -22.96 5.28 -21.77
N ILE A 213 -22.27 4.82 -22.81
CA ILE A 213 -20.88 5.19 -23.09
C ILE A 213 -20.91 6.31 -24.15
N ASN A 214 -20.33 7.44 -23.82
CA ASN A 214 -20.17 8.56 -24.75
C ASN A 214 -18.69 8.73 -25.08
N SER A 215 -18.38 8.94 -26.36
CA SER A 215 -17.00 9.15 -26.84
C SER A 215 -16.38 10.47 -26.46
N GLY A 216 -17.11 11.35 -25.73
CA GLY A 216 -16.61 12.65 -25.28
C GLY A 216 -16.47 13.69 -26.36
N ALA A 217 -17.09 13.49 -27.53
CA ALA A 217 -17.19 14.54 -28.54
C ALA A 217 -17.92 15.76 -27.93
N LYS A 218 -17.23 16.90 -27.81
CA LYS A 218 -17.86 18.16 -27.47
C LYS A 218 -18.87 18.50 -28.57
N SER A 219 -20.14 18.54 -28.22
CA SER A 219 -21.18 19.19 -29.02
C SER A 219 -20.94 20.71 -29.06
#